data_1f49721af4ebf2e89559256c2d21daaf
#
_entry.id   1f49721af4ebf2e89559256c2d21daaf
#
_cell.length_a   1.000
_cell.length_b   1.000
_cell.length_c   1.000
_cell.angle_alpha   90.00
_cell.angle_beta   90.00
_cell.angle_gamma   90.00
#
_symmetry.space_group_name_H-M   'P 1'
#
loop_
_entity.id
_entity.type
_entity.pdbx_description
1 polymer ?
#
loop_
_entity_poly.entity_id
_entity_poly.type
_entity_poly.pdbx_seq_one_letter_code
_entity_poly.pdbx_strand_id
1 'polypeptide(L)'
;MLADDELGARREKPGDPRYLAAFEALDADPNQFLAVAELDGEIVGTLQLTYLAGLSRLGATRAQIEAVRVRTDQRGTGLGTVLFEWAIEQARQQGAVLVQLTTDASRVDAHRFYERLGFVASHVGMKLALN
;
A
#
# COMPACT_ATOMS: atom_id res chain seq x y z
N MET A 1 12.01 6.35 -0.80
CA MET A 1 10.91 6.37 0.19
C MET A 1 10.72 5.08 0.98
N LEU A 2 10.84 3.92 0.37
CA LEU A 2 10.62 2.64 1.09
C LEU A 2 11.54 2.46 2.31
N ALA A 3 12.74 3.02 2.27
CA ALA A 3 13.72 2.94 3.36
C ALA A 3 13.57 4.03 4.43
N ASP A 4 12.60 4.92 4.31
CA ASP A 4 12.48 6.11 5.18
C ASP A 4 11.90 5.82 6.56
N ASP A 5 11.21 4.70 6.76
CA ASP A 5 10.68 4.33 8.06
C ASP A 5 11.59 3.30 8.76
N GLU A 6 11.32 3.05 10.03
CA GLU A 6 12.15 2.15 10.85
C GLU A 6 12.20 0.71 10.29
N LEU A 7 11.05 0.20 9.84
CA LEU A 7 10.97 -1.15 9.27
C LEU A 7 11.65 -1.21 7.90
N GLY A 8 11.42 -0.21 7.06
CA GLY A 8 12.04 -0.10 5.75
C GLY A 8 13.56 0.04 5.84
N ALA A 9 14.06 0.84 6.76
CA ALA A 9 15.50 1.02 6.97
C ALA A 9 16.25 -0.29 7.25
N ARG A 10 15.56 -1.27 7.86
CA ARG A 10 16.16 -2.56 8.20
C ARG A 10 16.21 -3.54 7.04
N ARG A 11 15.33 -3.42 6.05
CA ARG A 11 15.16 -4.40 4.97
C ARG A 11 15.44 -3.86 3.57
N GLU A 12 15.32 -2.56 3.36
CA GLU A 12 15.43 -1.95 2.05
C GLU A 12 16.87 -1.54 1.74
N LYS A 13 17.27 -1.60 0.46
CA LYS A 13 18.60 -1.24 -0.02
C LYS A 13 18.47 -0.33 -1.24
N PRO A 14 18.32 0.99 -1.05
CA PRO A 14 18.23 1.93 -2.18
C PRO A 14 19.36 1.72 -3.20
N GLY A 15 19.00 1.69 -4.49
CA GLY A 15 19.95 1.46 -5.57
C GLY A 15 20.16 0.00 -5.95
N ASP A 16 19.56 -0.95 -5.23
CA ASP A 16 19.68 -2.37 -5.59
C ASP A 16 18.97 -2.63 -6.93
N PRO A 17 19.61 -3.32 -7.90
CA PRO A 17 19.02 -3.55 -9.23
C PRO A 17 17.73 -4.38 -9.22
N ARG A 18 17.45 -5.11 -8.15
CA ARG A 18 16.19 -5.87 -8.03
C ARG A 18 14.96 -4.99 -8.03
N TYR A 19 15.09 -3.72 -7.61
CA TYR A 19 13.95 -2.77 -7.66
C TYR A 19 13.52 -2.46 -9.08
N LEU A 20 14.46 -2.29 -10.01
CA LEU A 20 14.11 -2.04 -11.40
C LEU A 20 13.39 -3.24 -12.02
N ALA A 21 13.90 -4.45 -11.79
CA ALA A 21 13.25 -5.66 -12.29
C ALA A 21 11.83 -5.84 -11.72
N ALA A 22 11.65 -5.56 -10.42
CA ALA A 22 10.34 -5.61 -9.79
C ALA A 22 9.41 -4.54 -10.35
N PHE A 23 9.90 -3.33 -10.58
CA PHE A 23 9.12 -2.25 -11.19
C PHE A 23 8.64 -2.63 -12.59
N GLU A 24 9.51 -3.18 -13.41
CA GLU A 24 9.15 -3.62 -14.77
C GLU A 24 8.05 -4.70 -14.74
N ALA A 25 8.14 -5.65 -13.82
CA ALA A 25 7.12 -6.68 -13.63
C ALA A 25 5.78 -6.08 -13.18
N LEU A 26 5.80 -5.14 -12.24
CA LEU A 26 4.59 -4.47 -11.77
C LEU A 26 3.95 -3.62 -12.86
N ASP A 27 4.77 -2.90 -13.63
CA ASP A 27 4.29 -2.04 -14.71
C ASP A 27 3.61 -2.84 -15.83
N ALA A 28 4.04 -4.06 -16.05
CA ALA A 28 3.47 -4.97 -17.06
C ALA A 28 2.23 -5.73 -16.57
N ASP A 29 1.95 -5.73 -15.27
CA ASP A 29 0.85 -6.50 -14.69
C ASP A 29 -0.41 -5.64 -14.56
N PRO A 30 -1.51 -5.96 -15.27
CA PRO A 30 -2.75 -5.18 -15.20
C PRO A 30 -3.44 -5.22 -13.82
N ASN A 31 -3.06 -6.15 -12.95
CA ASN A 31 -3.59 -6.25 -11.58
C ASN A 31 -2.76 -5.49 -10.55
N GLN A 32 -1.75 -4.75 -11.00
CA GLN A 32 -0.88 -3.94 -10.14
C GLN A 32 -0.97 -2.48 -10.54
N PHE A 33 -1.03 -1.62 -9.53
CA PHE A 33 -0.97 -0.19 -9.73
C PHE A 33 0.02 0.42 -8.74
N LEU A 34 1.12 0.94 -9.24
CA LEU A 34 2.09 1.65 -8.42
C LEU A 34 1.83 3.15 -8.60
N ALA A 35 1.35 3.79 -7.55
CA ALA A 35 0.99 5.19 -7.55
C ALA A 35 2.04 6.06 -6.86
N VAL A 36 2.22 7.26 -7.35
CA VAL A 36 3.02 8.28 -6.68
C VAL A 36 2.17 9.54 -6.49
N ALA A 37 2.40 10.24 -5.39
CA ALA A 37 1.87 11.57 -5.17
C ALA A 37 2.96 12.59 -5.48
N GLU A 38 2.62 13.57 -6.31
CA GLU A 38 3.54 14.61 -6.72
C GLU A 38 3.06 15.96 -6.19
N LEU A 39 3.99 16.74 -5.65
CA LEU A 39 3.74 18.09 -5.17
C LEU A 39 4.87 18.99 -5.67
N ASP A 40 4.51 20.03 -6.41
CA ASP A 40 5.47 21.01 -6.98
C ASP A 40 6.62 20.34 -7.75
N GLY A 41 6.30 19.30 -8.54
CA GLY A 41 7.26 18.56 -9.35
C GLY A 41 8.08 17.52 -8.60
N GLU A 42 7.84 17.34 -7.30
CA GLU A 42 8.56 16.36 -6.48
C GLU A 42 7.64 15.22 -6.03
N ILE A 43 8.18 14.02 -5.99
CA ILE A 43 7.47 12.85 -5.49
C ILE A 43 7.51 12.87 -3.96
N VAL A 44 6.33 12.99 -3.34
CA VAL A 44 6.18 13.12 -1.89
C VAL A 44 5.46 11.94 -1.24
N GLY A 45 4.92 11.03 -2.03
CA GLY A 45 4.23 9.85 -1.52
C GLY A 45 4.18 8.75 -2.56
N THR A 46 3.93 7.53 -2.10
CA THR A 46 3.75 6.36 -2.96
C THR A 46 2.90 5.31 -2.27
N LEU A 47 2.24 4.49 -3.06
CA LEU A 47 1.56 3.28 -2.60
C LEU A 47 1.50 2.25 -3.73
N GLN A 48 1.33 1.00 -3.35
CA GLN A 48 1.06 -0.09 -4.27
C GLN A 48 -0.35 -0.63 -4.03
N LEU A 49 -1.13 -0.76 -5.11
CA LEU A 49 -2.48 -1.29 -5.09
C LEU A 49 -2.50 -2.56 -5.93
N THR A 50 -2.90 -3.67 -5.33
CA THR A 50 -2.97 -4.98 -5.99
C THR A 50 -4.41 -5.44 -6.05
N TYR A 51 -4.85 -5.91 -7.22
CA TYR A 51 -6.17 -6.53 -7.39
C TYR A 51 -6.02 -8.04 -7.32
N LEU A 52 -6.76 -8.65 -6.39
CA LEU A 52 -6.71 -10.08 -6.11
C LEU A 52 -8.01 -10.72 -6.60
N ALA A 53 -7.90 -11.46 -7.71
CA ALA A 53 -9.01 -12.27 -8.21
C ALA A 53 -9.16 -13.52 -7.34
N GLY A 54 -10.38 -14.02 -7.19
CA GLY A 54 -10.65 -15.23 -6.43
C GLY A 54 -12.00 -15.84 -6.79
N LEU A 55 -12.19 -17.10 -6.41
CA LEU A 55 -13.47 -17.79 -6.60
C LEU A 55 -14.45 -17.53 -5.47
N SER A 56 -13.96 -17.34 -4.25
CA SER A 56 -14.80 -17.07 -3.10
C SER A 56 -15.53 -15.72 -3.25
N ARG A 57 -16.55 -15.50 -2.42
CA ARG A 57 -17.37 -14.29 -2.46
C ARG A 57 -18.01 -14.06 -3.83
N LEU A 58 -18.47 -15.16 -4.48
CA LEU A 58 -19.10 -15.13 -5.81
C LEU A 58 -18.15 -14.62 -6.90
N GLY A 59 -16.87 -15.00 -6.83
CA GLY A 59 -15.88 -14.60 -7.82
C GLY A 59 -15.44 -13.16 -7.69
N ALA A 60 -15.58 -12.57 -6.51
CA ALA A 60 -15.29 -11.15 -6.30
C ALA A 60 -13.79 -10.85 -6.35
N THR A 61 -13.46 -9.67 -6.84
CA THR A 61 -12.11 -9.11 -6.76
C THR A 61 -11.96 -8.30 -5.47
N ARG A 62 -10.82 -8.46 -4.80
CA ARG A 62 -10.43 -7.66 -3.64
C ARG A 62 -9.27 -6.75 -4.04
N ALA A 63 -9.15 -5.60 -3.39
CA ALA A 63 -7.99 -4.73 -3.55
C ALA A 63 -7.14 -4.78 -2.29
N GLN A 64 -5.82 -4.78 -2.46
CA GLN A 64 -4.87 -4.75 -1.35
C GLN A 64 -3.96 -3.55 -1.48
N ILE A 65 -3.87 -2.76 -0.42
CA ILE A 65 -2.96 -1.61 -0.33
C ILE A 65 -1.72 -2.03 0.44
N GLU A 66 -0.56 -1.71 -0.09
CA GLU A 66 0.72 -2.00 0.57
C GLU A 66 1.78 -0.96 0.22
N ALA A 67 2.86 -0.98 0.97
CA ALA A 67 4.02 -0.11 0.76
C ALA A 67 3.67 1.38 0.70
N VAL A 68 2.72 1.82 1.50
CA VAL A 68 2.36 3.24 1.56
C VAL A 68 3.46 4.00 2.29
N ARG A 69 3.95 5.05 1.63
CA ARG A 69 4.97 5.93 2.20
C ARG A 69 4.66 7.38 1.89
N VAL A 70 4.86 8.22 2.89
CA VAL A 70 4.80 9.67 2.77
C VAL A 70 6.17 10.21 3.14
N ARG A 71 6.71 11.10 2.32
CA ARG A 71 8.01 11.71 2.58
C ARG A 71 8.00 12.40 3.95
N THR A 72 9.11 12.32 4.68
CA THR A 72 9.20 12.74 6.08
C THR A 72 8.71 14.18 6.30
N ASP A 73 9.03 15.10 5.40
CA ASP A 73 8.63 16.51 5.50
C ASP A 73 7.14 16.76 5.19
N GLN A 74 6.45 15.75 4.67
CA GLN A 74 5.02 15.81 4.35
C GLN A 74 4.15 15.02 5.33
N ARG A 75 4.75 14.42 6.34
CA ARG A 75 4.00 13.71 7.39
C ARG A 75 3.23 14.72 8.24
N GLY A 76 1.99 14.35 8.61
CA GLY A 76 1.11 15.22 9.37
C GLY A 76 0.40 16.30 8.55
N THR A 77 0.53 16.30 7.21
CA THR A 77 -0.12 17.26 6.31
C THR A 77 -1.47 16.78 5.77
N GLY A 78 -1.88 15.54 6.07
CA GLY A 78 -3.08 14.92 5.52
C GLY A 78 -2.85 14.18 4.20
N LEU A 79 -1.62 14.13 3.70
CA LEU A 79 -1.31 13.44 2.43
C LEU A 79 -1.61 11.95 2.50
N GLY A 80 -1.34 11.29 3.63
CA GLY A 80 -1.67 9.88 3.82
C GLY A 80 -3.15 9.61 3.63
N THR A 81 -4.01 10.43 4.19
CA THR A 81 -5.46 10.34 4.02
C THR A 81 -5.85 10.48 2.55
N VAL A 82 -5.28 11.46 1.85
CA VAL A 82 -5.53 11.68 0.41
C VAL A 82 -5.14 10.44 -0.40
N LEU A 83 -3.98 9.85 -0.14
CA LEU A 83 -3.53 8.64 -0.82
C LEU A 83 -4.48 7.47 -0.60
N PHE A 84 -4.92 7.24 0.63
CA PHE A 84 -5.84 6.15 0.95
C PHE A 84 -7.22 6.37 0.35
N GLU A 85 -7.75 7.58 0.42
CA GLU A 85 -9.05 7.91 -0.20
C GLU A 85 -9.01 7.70 -1.71
N TRP A 86 -7.92 8.11 -2.35
CA TRP A 86 -7.71 7.87 -3.77
C TRP A 86 -7.67 6.37 -4.09
N ALA A 87 -6.92 5.59 -3.33
CA ALA A 87 -6.81 4.15 -3.53
C ALA A 87 -8.14 3.43 -3.35
N ILE A 88 -8.90 3.81 -2.34
CA ILE A 88 -10.24 3.26 -2.09
C ILE A 88 -11.17 3.56 -3.26
N GLU A 89 -11.13 4.77 -3.79
CA GLU A 89 -11.96 5.15 -4.94
C GLU A 89 -11.53 4.40 -6.21
N GLN A 90 -10.22 4.24 -6.45
CA GLN A 90 -9.74 3.41 -7.55
C GLN A 90 -10.22 1.97 -7.44
N ALA A 91 -10.16 1.40 -6.24
CA ALA A 91 -10.64 0.04 -5.99
C ALA A 91 -12.14 -0.08 -6.30
N ARG A 92 -12.93 0.91 -5.90
CA ARG A 92 -14.36 0.95 -6.17
C ARG A 92 -14.64 1.01 -7.68
N GLN A 93 -13.94 1.86 -8.40
CA GLN A 93 -14.09 2.00 -9.85
C GLN A 93 -13.71 0.72 -10.61
N GLN A 94 -12.75 -0.04 -10.10
CA GLN A 94 -12.35 -1.31 -10.70
C GLN A 94 -13.25 -2.49 -10.28
N GLY A 95 -14.29 -2.23 -9.51
CA GLY A 95 -15.26 -3.25 -9.11
C GLY A 95 -14.82 -4.13 -7.94
N ALA A 96 -13.81 -3.74 -7.19
CA ALA A 96 -13.43 -4.47 -5.98
C ALA A 96 -14.54 -4.38 -4.93
N VAL A 97 -14.78 -5.50 -4.23
CA VAL A 97 -15.84 -5.58 -3.21
C VAL A 97 -15.35 -5.18 -1.83
N LEU A 98 -14.04 -5.19 -1.61
CA LEU A 98 -13.42 -4.73 -0.38
C LEU A 98 -11.99 -4.30 -0.64
N VAL A 99 -11.47 -3.50 0.28
CA VAL A 99 -10.06 -3.12 0.34
C VAL A 99 -9.49 -3.69 1.62
N GLN A 100 -8.34 -4.31 1.53
CA GLN A 100 -7.63 -4.89 2.67
C GLN A 100 -6.19 -4.41 2.75
N LEU A 101 -5.63 -4.49 3.93
CA LEU A 101 -4.21 -4.24 4.18
C LEU A 101 -3.75 -5.04 5.38
N THR A 102 -2.44 -5.18 5.51
CA THR A 102 -1.82 -5.64 6.75
C THR A 102 -0.97 -4.51 7.31
N THR A 103 -0.87 -4.47 8.62
CA THR A 103 -0.01 -3.51 9.32
C THR A 103 0.73 -4.25 10.42
N ASP A 104 1.98 -3.85 10.67
CA ASP A 104 2.76 -4.45 11.75
C ASP A 104 2.04 -4.23 13.09
N ALA A 105 1.96 -5.29 13.90
CA ALA A 105 1.24 -5.25 15.17
C ALA A 105 1.80 -4.18 16.13
N SER A 106 3.06 -3.80 15.98
CA SER A 106 3.69 -2.77 16.82
C SER A 106 3.29 -1.33 16.46
N ARG A 107 2.68 -1.13 15.28
CA ARG A 107 2.33 0.20 14.75
C ARG A 107 0.94 0.64 15.21
N VAL A 108 0.79 0.90 16.51
CA VAL A 108 -0.51 1.24 17.13
C VAL A 108 -1.13 2.50 16.54
N ASP A 109 -0.35 3.53 16.23
CA ASP A 109 -0.87 4.77 15.64
C ASP A 109 -1.38 4.55 14.21
N ALA A 110 -0.75 3.65 13.45
CA ALA A 110 -1.22 3.25 12.13
C ALA A 110 -2.58 2.56 12.22
N HIS A 111 -2.79 1.68 13.21
CA HIS A 111 -4.08 1.03 13.44
C HIS A 111 -5.20 2.06 13.63
N ARG A 112 -4.97 3.08 14.45
CA ARG A 112 -5.95 4.16 14.68
C ARG A 112 -6.24 4.94 13.40
N PHE A 113 -5.21 5.19 12.59
CA PHE A 113 -5.37 5.85 11.30
C PHE A 113 -6.26 5.05 10.37
N TYR A 114 -6.05 3.74 10.26
CA TYR A 114 -6.86 2.87 9.41
C TYR A 114 -8.31 2.77 9.92
N GLU A 115 -8.51 2.69 11.21
CA GLU A 115 -9.85 2.67 11.82
C GLU A 115 -10.63 3.95 11.50
N ARG A 116 -9.98 5.11 11.51
CA ARG A 116 -10.62 6.38 11.12
C ARG A 116 -11.05 6.40 9.66
N LEU A 117 -10.36 5.67 8.79
CA LEU A 117 -10.74 5.51 7.38
C LEU A 117 -11.86 4.49 7.16
N GLY A 118 -12.27 3.78 8.21
CA GLY A 118 -13.32 2.78 8.14
C GLY A 118 -12.85 1.34 8.06
N PHE A 119 -11.54 1.09 8.14
CA PHE A 119 -11.03 -0.28 8.20
C PHE A 119 -11.34 -0.91 9.56
N VAL A 120 -11.66 -2.19 9.53
CA VAL A 120 -11.98 -2.99 10.72
C VAL A 120 -10.93 -4.08 10.87
N ALA A 121 -10.36 -4.22 12.07
CA ALA A 121 -9.40 -5.27 12.37
C ALA A 121 -10.10 -6.61 12.61
N SER A 122 -10.65 -7.18 11.55
CA SER A 122 -11.50 -8.37 11.56
C SER A 122 -10.74 -9.68 11.40
N HIS A 123 -9.48 -9.62 10.97
CA HIS A 123 -8.67 -10.80 10.63
C HIS A 123 -7.28 -10.68 11.24
N VAL A 124 -6.65 -11.83 11.47
CA VAL A 124 -5.26 -11.91 11.92
C VAL A 124 -4.41 -12.34 10.73
N GLY A 125 -3.40 -11.56 10.39
CA GLY A 125 -2.42 -11.91 9.38
C GLY A 125 -1.34 -12.81 9.98
N MET A 126 -1.00 -13.88 9.27
CA MET A 126 0.05 -14.81 9.65
C MET A 126 1.07 -14.92 8.53
N LYS A 127 2.36 -14.89 8.86
CA LYS A 127 3.44 -14.94 7.87
C LYS A 127 4.43 -16.05 8.21
N LEU A 128 4.76 -16.84 7.21
CA LEU A 128 5.83 -17.83 7.30
C LEU A 128 6.95 -17.41 6.35
N ALA A 129 8.12 -17.09 6.91
CA ALA A 129 9.27 -16.72 6.08
C ALA A 129 9.80 -17.95 5.33
N LEU A 130 10.10 -17.75 4.04
CA LEU A 130 10.75 -18.74 3.19
C LEU A 130 12.17 -18.24 2.91
N ASN A 131 13.13 -18.88 3.46
CA ASN A 131 14.54 -18.46 3.34
C ASN A 131 15.23 -18.98 2.11
#